data_703746f5b6094eec11f13410d8bb4f4e
#
_entry.id   703746f5b6094eec11f13410d8bb4f4e
#
_cell.length_a   1.000
_cell.length_b   1.000
_cell.length_c   1.000
_cell.angle_alpha   90.00
_cell.angle_beta   90.00
_cell.angle_gamma   90.00
#
_symmetry.space_group_name_H-M   'P 1'
#
loop_
_entity.id
_entity.type
_entity.pdbx_description
1 polymer ?
#
loop_
_entity_poly.entity_id
_entity_poly.type
_entity_poly.pdbx_seq_one_letter_code
_entity_poly.pdbx_strand_id
1 'polypeptide(L)'
;VNRVDHAHSSALMAFQLLREWKVPDEDIAAIVSAIGQHDEKTGTAVDAVSAALILADKTDVRRNRVRNPIKETFDIHDRVNYAAVASSLQVNVEKKVILLEIELDEEICSILDYFEIFLQRMLMCKRAAEILGLKFKMKANGNKIC
;
A
#
# COMPACT_ATOMS: atom_id res chain seq x y z
N VAL A 1 5.01 8.64 15.07
CA VAL A 1 6.03 7.63 14.70
C VAL A 1 6.88 8.21 13.58
N ASN A 2 8.20 8.11 13.67
CA ASN A 2 9.13 8.60 12.67
C ASN A 2 8.96 7.86 11.34
N ARG A 3 9.21 8.54 10.19
CA ARG A 3 9.21 7.89 8.86
C ARG A 3 10.33 6.84 8.71
N VAL A 4 11.42 7.02 9.44
CA VAL A 4 12.49 6.03 9.47
C VAL A 4 12.09 4.90 10.40
N ASP A 5 12.10 3.67 9.91
CA ASP A 5 11.78 2.44 10.67
C ASP A 5 10.37 2.43 11.30
N HIS A 6 9.41 3.09 10.64
CA HIS A 6 8.05 3.23 11.17
C HIS A 6 7.32 1.89 11.34
N ALA A 7 7.61 0.91 10.49
CA ALA A 7 6.97 -0.40 10.54
C ALA A 7 7.33 -1.16 11.83
N HIS A 8 8.63 -1.24 12.16
CA HIS A 8 9.08 -1.92 13.37
C HIS A 8 8.67 -1.15 14.63
N SER A 9 8.79 0.18 14.63
CA SER A 9 8.34 1.01 15.75
C SER A 9 6.84 0.85 16.01
N SER A 10 6.02 0.83 14.94
CA SER A 10 4.58 0.62 15.06
C SER A 10 4.24 -0.79 15.52
N ALA A 11 4.98 -1.80 15.08
CA ALA A 11 4.81 -3.19 15.54
C ALA A 11 5.07 -3.34 17.04
N LEU A 12 6.14 -2.70 17.57
CA LEU A 12 6.44 -2.69 19.00
C LEU A 12 5.34 -1.98 19.81
N MET A 13 4.85 -0.83 19.34
CA MET A 13 3.73 -0.13 19.98
C MET A 13 2.46 -0.96 19.97
N ALA A 14 2.13 -1.58 18.84
CA ALA A 14 0.98 -2.46 18.73
C ALA A 14 1.08 -3.65 19.68
N PHE A 15 2.26 -4.28 19.77
CA PHE A 15 2.50 -5.38 20.73
C PHE A 15 2.17 -4.98 22.16
N GLN A 16 2.66 -3.81 22.62
CA GLN A 16 2.40 -3.33 23.99
C GLN A 16 0.90 -3.10 24.22
N LEU A 17 0.23 -2.39 23.31
CA LEU A 17 -1.21 -2.11 23.44
C LEU A 17 -2.07 -3.38 23.42
N LEU A 18 -1.78 -4.31 22.51
CA LEU A 18 -2.53 -5.56 22.39
C LEU A 18 -2.35 -6.45 23.62
N ARG A 19 -1.17 -6.45 24.22
CA ARG A 19 -0.92 -7.12 25.50
C ARG A 19 -1.73 -6.52 26.65
N GLU A 20 -1.77 -5.20 26.75
CA GLU A 20 -2.59 -4.47 27.74
C GLU A 20 -4.08 -4.79 27.58
N TRP A 21 -4.55 -4.91 26.33
CA TRP A 21 -5.94 -5.25 26.01
C TRP A 21 -6.25 -6.73 26.14
N LYS A 22 -5.27 -7.56 26.52
CA LYS A 22 -5.41 -9.01 26.71
C LYS A 22 -5.89 -9.73 25.45
N VAL A 23 -5.43 -9.28 24.28
CA VAL A 23 -5.68 -9.97 23.02
C VAL A 23 -4.95 -11.32 23.05
N PRO A 24 -5.51 -12.41 22.47
CA PRO A 24 -4.84 -13.71 22.41
C PRO A 24 -3.46 -13.64 21.76
N ASP A 25 -2.49 -14.41 22.25
CA ASP A 25 -1.09 -14.33 21.79
C ASP A 25 -0.94 -14.65 20.29
N GLU A 26 -1.76 -15.54 19.75
CA GLU A 26 -1.78 -15.89 18.32
C GLU A 26 -2.22 -14.70 17.44
N ASP A 27 -3.24 -13.95 17.88
CA ASP A 27 -3.70 -12.75 17.19
C ASP A 27 -2.66 -11.62 17.29
N ILE A 28 -2.03 -11.46 18.46
CA ILE A 28 -0.94 -10.51 18.65
C ILE A 28 0.20 -10.82 17.66
N ALA A 29 0.60 -12.09 17.55
CA ALA A 29 1.67 -12.49 16.65
C ALA A 29 1.34 -12.15 15.19
N ALA A 30 0.11 -12.45 14.73
CA ALA A 30 -0.33 -12.15 13.38
C ALA A 30 -0.38 -10.64 13.10
N ILE A 31 -0.95 -9.84 14.01
CA ILE A 31 -1.09 -8.40 13.86
C ILE A 31 0.29 -7.70 13.87
N VAL A 32 1.13 -8.04 14.82
CA VAL A 32 2.48 -7.44 14.98
C VAL A 32 3.36 -7.80 13.78
N SER A 33 3.29 -9.05 13.31
CA SER A 33 3.98 -9.50 12.09
C SER A 33 3.51 -8.69 10.88
N ALA A 34 2.19 -8.58 10.67
CA ALA A 34 1.64 -7.82 9.55
C ALA A 34 2.09 -6.35 9.56
N ILE A 35 2.04 -5.69 10.73
CA ILE A 35 2.51 -4.31 10.89
C ILE A 35 4.01 -4.19 10.60
N GLY A 36 4.85 -5.12 11.12
CA GLY A 36 6.30 -5.09 10.89
C GLY A 36 6.69 -5.32 9.43
N GLN A 37 5.88 -6.05 8.67
CA GLN A 37 6.16 -6.46 7.29
C GLN A 37 5.58 -5.53 6.20
N HIS A 38 4.91 -4.42 6.56
CA HIS A 38 4.26 -3.59 5.53
C HIS A 38 5.20 -2.58 4.83
N ASP A 39 6.40 -2.34 5.33
CA ASP A 39 7.33 -1.39 4.70
C ASP A 39 7.93 -1.94 3.39
N GLU A 40 7.98 -1.10 2.36
CA GLU A 40 8.43 -1.48 1.01
C GLU A 40 9.90 -1.90 0.93
N LYS A 41 10.74 -1.37 1.83
CA LYS A 41 12.19 -1.59 1.81
C LYS A 41 12.60 -2.83 2.56
N THR A 42 11.85 -3.17 3.61
CA THR A 42 12.28 -4.20 4.58
C THR A 42 11.28 -5.34 4.73
N GLY A 43 10.04 -5.15 4.26
CA GLY A 43 8.94 -6.09 4.48
C GLY A 43 8.52 -6.90 3.26
N THR A 44 7.73 -7.92 3.54
CA THR A 44 7.05 -8.75 2.53
C THR A 44 5.81 -9.38 3.13
N ALA A 45 4.84 -9.77 2.29
CA ALA A 45 3.71 -10.56 2.76
C ALA A 45 4.17 -11.97 3.18
N VAL A 46 3.86 -12.39 4.40
CA VAL A 46 4.20 -13.70 4.94
C VAL A 46 2.97 -14.58 5.20
N ASP A 47 1.80 -13.95 5.30
CA ASP A 47 0.50 -14.60 5.53
C ASP A 47 -0.65 -13.75 4.95
N ALA A 48 -1.89 -14.22 5.10
CA ALA A 48 -3.06 -13.53 4.57
C ALA A 48 -3.31 -12.16 5.25
N VAL A 49 -2.97 -12.00 6.53
CA VAL A 49 -3.18 -10.75 7.27
C VAL A 49 -2.19 -9.69 6.80
N SER A 50 -0.92 -10.04 6.71
CA SER A 50 0.12 -9.14 6.17
C SER A 50 -0.15 -8.79 4.71
N ALA A 51 -0.61 -9.75 3.88
CA ALA A 51 -0.97 -9.52 2.50
C ALA A 51 -2.13 -8.52 2.37
N ALA A 52 -3.18 -8.66 3.18
CA ALA A 52 -4.32 -7.75 3.19
C ALA A 52 -3.91 -6.32 3.61
N LEU A 53 -3.10 -6.20 4.67
CA LEU A 53 -2.58 -4.91 5.14
C LEU A 53 -1.73 -4.22 4.07
N ILE A 54 -0.82 -4.96 3.44
CA ILE A 54 0.04 -4.44 2.36
C ILE A 54 -0.81 -3.93 1.19
N LEU A 55 -1.78 -4.72 0.74
CA LEU A 55 -2.67 -4.31 -0.34
C LEU A 55 -3.44 -3.04 0.03
N ALA A 56 -4.02 -2.97 1.22
CA ALA A 56 -4.76 -1.79 1.67
C ALA A 56 -3.88 -0.54 1.75
N ASP A 57 -2.68 -0.65 2.33
CA ASP A 57 -1.76 0.49 2.51
C ASP A 57 -1.13 0.94 1.18
N LYS A 58 -0.64 0.01 0.36
CA LYS A 58 0.14 0.36 -0.83
C LYS A 58 -0.72 0.80 -2.02
N THR A 59 -2.00 0.46 -2.05
CA THR A 59 -2.93 0.91 -3.10
C THR A 59 -3.65 2.21 -2.75
N ASP A 60 -3.52 2.72 -1.52
CA ASP A 60 -4.12 3.99 -1.09
C ASP A 60 -3.30 5.19 -1.60
N VAL A 61 -3.34 5.42 -2.89
CA VAL A 61 -2.70 6.55 -3.58
C VAL A 61 -3.78 7.55 -3.96
N ARG A 62 -3.82 8.70 -3.29
CA ARG A 62 -4.87 9.70 -3.50
C ARG A 62 -4.40 11.11 -3.19
N ARG A 63 -5.00 12.09 -3.86
CA ARG A 63 -4.72 13.53 -3.69
C ARG A 63 -4.79 14.00 -2.23
N ASN A 64 -5.73 13.50 -1.45
CA ASN A 64 -5.90 13.87 -0.04
C ASN A 64 -4.84 13.27 0.91
N ARG A 65 -3.92 12.45 0.40
CA ARG A 65 -2.76 11.95 1.16
C ARG A 65 -1.63 12.97 1.24
N VAL A 66 -1.62 13.96 0.34
CA VAL A 66 -0.64 15.05 0.36
C VAL A 66 -0.94 15.97 1.54
N ARG A 67 0.02 16.12 2.43
CA ARG A 67 -0.07 16.97 3.62
C ARG A 67 0.57 18.34 3.44
N ASN A 68 1.41 18.49 2.41
CA ASN A 68 2.04 19.75 2.08
C ASN A 68 1.00 20.69 1.47
N PRO A 69 0.72 21.87 2.06
CA PRO A 69 -0.27 22.80 1.53
C PRO A 69 0.24 23.65 0.36
N ILE A 70 1.55 23.66 0.13
CA ILE A 70 2.21 24.59 -0.83
C ILE A 70 2.63 23.79 -2.07
N LYS A 71 1.84 23.87 -3.14
CA LYS A 71 2.04 23.08 -4.36
C LYS A 71 3.40 23.30 -5.01
N GLU A 72 3.91 24.51 -4.95
CA GLU A 72 5.20 24.93 -5.53
C GLU A 72 6.39 24.24 -4.86
N THR A 73 6.18 23.68 -3.67
CA THR A 73 7.21 22.97 -2.88
C THR A 73 6.99 21.44 -2.89
N PHE A 74 6.09 20.93 -3.72
CA PHE A 74 5.86 19.50 -3.84
C PHE A 74 7.13 18.77 -4.26
N ASP A 75 7.52 17.78 -3.49
CA ASP A 75 8.47 16.79 -3.97
C ASP A 75 7.79 15.84 -4.99
N ILE A 76 8.56 14.91 -5.56
CA ILE A 76 8.03 13.98 -6.55
C ILE A 76 6.93 13.09 -5.96
N HIS A 77 7.04 12.69 -4.68
CA HIS A 77 6.00 11.89 -4.01
C HIS A 77 4.72 12.69 -3.78
N ASP A 78 4.83 13.95 -3.37
CA ASP A 78 3.68 14.84 -3.21
C ASP A 78 2.98 15.04 -4.57
N ARG A 79 3.75 15.31 -5.63
CA ARG A 79 3.23 15.53 -6.98
C ARG A 79 2.48 14.30 -7.49
N VAL A 80 3.05 13.10 -7.38
CA VAL A 80 2.43 11.86 -7.84
C VAL A 80 1.16 11.54 -7.04
N ASN A 81 1.19 11.69 -5.72
CA ASN A 81 -0.02 11.51 -4.91
C ASN A 81 -1.10 12.55 -5.24
N TYR A 82 -0.70 13.80 -5.49
CA TYR A 82 -1.63 14.88 -5.84
C TYR A 82 -2.27 14.67 -7.21
N ALA A 83 -1.54 14.08 -8.16
CA ALA A 83 -2.07 13.72 -9.48
C ALA A 83 -3.11 12.60 -9.41
N ALA A 84 -3.08 11.74 -8.38
CA ALA A 84 -4.05 10.66 -8.24
C ALA A 84 -5.44 11.21 -7.87
N VAL A 85 -6.32 11.27 -8.86
CA VAL A 85 -7.70 11.76 -8.75
C VAL A 85 -8.59 10.70 -8.11
N ALA A 86 -8.43 9.47 -8.56
CA ALA A 86 -9.16 8.32 -8.03
C ALA A 86 -8.24 7.09 -7.93
N SER A 87 -8.50 6.26 -6.92
CA SER A 87 -7.90 4.94 -6.77
C SER A 87 -8.93 3.98 -6.22
N SER A 88 -9.09 2.83 -6.85
CA SER A 88 -9.99 1.78 -6.39
C SER A 88 -9.33 0.41 -6.45
N LEU A 89 -9.58 -0.41 -5.43
CA LEU A 89 -9.12 -1.79 -5.36
C LEU A 89 -10.34 -2.72 -5.34
N GLN A 90 -10.43 -3.59 -6.32
CA GLN A 90 -11.53 -4.54 -6.45
C GLN A 90 -11.00 -5.97 -6.33
N VAL A 91 -11.65 -6.78 -5.50
CA VAL A 91 -11.32 -8.20 -5.33
C VAL A 91 -12.40 -9.05 -5.97
N ASN A 92 -12.03 -9.86 -6.94
CA ASN A 92 -12.91 -10.86 -7.55
C ASN A 92 -12.39 -12.26 -7.24
N VAL A 93 -13.01 -12.89 -6.26
CA VAL A 93 -12.61 -14.22 -5.76
C VAL A 93 -12.83 -15.30 -6.80
N GLU A 94 -13.94 -15.24 -7.54
CA GLU A 94 -14.29 -16.23 -8.57
C GLU A 94 -13.27 -16.23 -9.71
N LYS A 95 -12.85 -15.05 -10.17
CA LYS A 95 -11.83 -14.89 -11.21
C LYS A 95 -10.40 -14.96 -10.67
N LYS A 96 -10.25 -15.07 -9.35
CA LYS A 96 -8.95 -15.04 -8.66
C LYS A 96 -8.11 -13.81 -9.03
N VAL A 97 -8.71 -12.62 -9.00
CA VAL A 97 -8.07 -11.37 -9.42
C VAL A 97 -8.28 -10.28 -8.38
N ILE A 98 -7.22 -9.53 -8.10
CA ILE A 98 -7.27 -8.22 -7.47
C ILE A 98 -6.95 -7.20 -8.56
N LEU A 99 -7.85 -6.24 -8.78
CA LEU A 99 -7.69 -5.19 -9.77
C LEU A 99 -7.54 -3.83 -9.06
N LEU A 100 -6.40 -3.19 -9.28
CA LEU A 100 -6.18 -1.79 -8.93
C LEU A 100 -6.46 -0.92 -10.15
N GLU A 101 -7.37 0.03 -10.02
CA GLU A 101 -7.63 1.05 -11.03
C GLU A 101 -7.25 2.41 -10.46
N ILE A 102 -6.40 3.14 -11.18
CA ILE A 102 -5.92 4.48 -10.81
C ILE A 102 -6.27 5.44 -11.93
N GLU A 103 -6.75 6.61 -11.54
CA GLU A 103 -6.95 7.74 -12.43
C GLU A 103 -5.97 8.84 -12.06
N LEU A 104 -5.10 9.20 -13.00
CA LEU A 104 -4.06 10.21 -12.86
C LEU A 104 -4.39 11.42 -13.73
N ASP A 105 -4.22 12.60 -13.17
CA ASP A 105 -4.20 13.87 -13.88
C ASP A 105 -2.85 14.00 -14.61
N GLU A 106 -2.83 13.73 -15.91
CA GLU A 106 -1.61 13.68 -16.72
C GLU A 106 -0.97 15.06 -16.96
N GLU A 107 -1.70 16.16 -16.67
CA GLU A 107 -1.11 17.50 -16.66
C GLU A 107 -0.16 17.71 -15.46
N ILE A 108 -0.35 16.92 -14.39
CA ILE A 108 0.45 17.00 -13.16
C ILE A 108 1.56 15.94 -13.15
N CYS A 109 1.25 14.72 -13.58
CA CYS A 109 2.15 13.57 -13.47
C CYS A 109 1.81 12.53 -14.53
N SER A 110 2.82 12.09 -15.28
CA SER A 110 2.66 11.01 -16.25
C SER A 110 2.52 9.65 -15.55
N ILE A 111 2.00 8.65 -16.28
CA ILE A 111 1.99 7.26 -15.81
C ILE A 111 3.43 6.76 -15.53
N LEU A 112 4.41 7.22 -16.29
CA LEU A 112 5.82 6.86 -16.09
C LEU A 112 6.35 7.39 -14.75
N ASP A 113 6.07 8.65 -14.42
CA ASP A 113 6.46 9.25 -13.13
C ASP A 113 5.82 8.48 -11.95
N TYR A 114 4.58 8.03 -12.11
CA TYR A 114 3.93 7.18 -11.11
C TYR A 114 4.72 5.90 -10.86
N PHE A 115 5.15 5.21 -11.92
CA PHE A 115 5.91 3.96 -11.78
C PHE A 115 7.34 4.19 -11.30
N GLU A 116 7.98 5.29 -11.65
CA GLU A 116 9.29 5.65 -11.10
C GLU A 116 9.28 5.64 -9.56
N ILE A 117 8.22 6.17 -8.96
CA ILE A 117 8.08 6.28 -7.52
C ILE A 117 7.47 5.00 -6.89
N PHE A 118 6.45 4.42 -7.51
CA PHE A 118 5.62 3.40 -6.89
C PHE A 118 5.78 1.99 -7.46
N LEU A 119 6.77 1.76 -8.31
CA LEU A 119 7.01 0.42 -8.87
C LEU A 119 7.22 -0.63 -7.77
N GLN A 120 8.01 -0.32 -6.75
CA GLN A 120 8.26 -1.26 -5.64
C GLN A 120 6.98 -1.56 -4.84
N ARG A 121 6.09 -0.57 -4.66
CA ARG A 121 4.76 -0.77 -4.06
C ARG A 121 3.93 -1.73 -4.89
N MET A 122 3.89 -1.55 -6.20
CA MET A 122 3.11 -2.41 -7.09
C MET A 122 3.66 -3.83 -7.12
N LEU A 123 4.98 -4.01 -7.09
CA LEU A 123 5.61 -5.32 -6.97
C LEU A 123 5.29 -5.98 -5.62
N MET A 124 5.25 -5.22 -4.54
CA MET A 124 4.86 -5.71 -3.22
C MET A 124 3.38 -6.12 -3.20
N CYS A 125 2.48 -5.34 -3.81
CA CYS A 125 1.07 -5.71 -4.00
C CYS A 125 0.90 -7.00 -4.81
N LYS A 126 1.69 -7.18 -5.86
CA LYS A 126 1.67 -8.41 -6.65
C LYS A 126 2.03 -9.62 -5.80
N ARG A 127 3.12 -9.57 -5.02
CA ARG A 127 3.51 -10.66 -4.10
C ARG A 127 2.43 -10.92 -3.04
N ALA A 128 1.84 -9.87 -2.48
CA ALA A 128 0.76 -9.98 -1.51
C ALA A 128 -0.48 -10.68 -2.11
N ALA A 129 -0.84 -10.35 -3.35
CA ALA A 129 -1.93 -11.03 -4.04
C ALA A 129 -1.63 -12.52 -4.27
N GLU A 130 -0.38 -12.88 -4.59
CA GLU A 130 0.05 -14.27 -4.75
C GLU A 130 -0.09 -15.08 -3.46
N ILE A 131 0.21 -14.50 -2.29
CA ILE A 131 -0.02 -15.13 -0.97
C ILE A 131 -1.51 -15.43 -0.73
N LEU A 132 -2.40 -14.57 -1.24
CA LEU A 132 -3.85 -14.78 -1.19
C LEU A 132 -4.37 -15.75 -2.28
N GLY A 133 -3.49 -16.31 -3.12
CA GLY A 133 -3.89 -17.16 -4.24
C GLY A 133 -4.56 -16.40 -5.39
N LEU A 134 -4.34 -15.09 -5.47
CA LEU A 134 -4.96 -14.18 -6.43
C LEU A 134 -3.90 -13.57 -7.37
N LYS A 135 -4.35 -13.10 -8.55
CA LYS A 135 -3.49 -12.38 -9.51
C LYS A 135 -3.72 -10.87 -9.36
N PHE A 136 -2.65 -10.12 -9.17
CA PHE A 136 -2.70 -8.67 -9.19
C PHE A 136 -2.75 -8.15 -10.61
N LYS A 137 -3.68 -7.26 -10.88
CA LYS A 137 -3.82 -6.53 -12.15
C LYS A 137 -3.95 -5.05 -11.88
N MET A 138 -3.52 -4.25 -12.84
CA MET A 138 -3.56 -2.80 -12.73
C MET A 138 -4.02 -2.16 -14.03
N LYS A 139 -4.85 -1.12 -13.88
CA LYS A 139 -5.18 -0.16 -14.93
C LYS A 139 -4.83 1.26 -14.48
N ALA A 140 -4.37 2.07 -15.41
CA ALA A 140 -4.16 3.49 -15.21
C ALA A 140 -4.82 4.25 -16.34
N ASN A 141 -5.65 5.25 -16.01
CA ASN A 141 -6.44 6.03 -16.97
C ASN A 141 -7.20 5.14 -17.98
N GLY A 142 -7.80 4.05 -17.48
CA GLY A 142 -8.53 3.07 -18.29
C GLY A 142 -7.67 2.08 -19.07
N ASN A 143 -6.37 2.32 -19.21
CA ASN A 143 -5.45 1.46 -19.94
C ASN A 143 -4.93 0.32 -19.06
N LYS A 144 -4.90 -0.90 -19.62
CA LYS A 144 -4.33 -2.05 -18.92
C LYS A 144 -2.81 -1.91 -18.84
N ILE A 145 -2.27 -2.04 -17.62
CA ILE A 145 -0.83 -2.02 -17.36
C ILE A 145 -0.28 -3.44 -17.22
N CYS A 146 -0.98 -4.31 -16.47
CA CYS A 146 -0.63 -5.72 -16.29
C CYS A 146 -1.87 -6.60 -16.03
#